data_c2f8ccd8306aa16b6c511afec0cde715
#
_entry.id   c2f8ccd8306aa16b6c511afec0cde715
#
_cell.length_a   1.000
_cell.length_b   1.000
_cell.length_c   1.000
_cell.angle_alpha   90.00
_cell.angle_beta   90.00
_cell.angle_gamma   90.00
#
_symmetry.space_group_name_H-M   'P 1'
#
loop_
_entity.id
_entity.type
_entity.pdbx_description
1 polymer ?
#
loop_
_entity_poly.entity_id
_entity_poly.type
_entity_poly.pdbx_seq_one_letter_code
_entity_poly.pdbx_strand_id
1 'polypeptide(L)'
;MTFTRPKVVSEDVKLSERAQASKVGYNCKADATGRRLGCDFMNAGTLTGNDSLRAALRHYDEVRETYLRALAEHGVEFAPAGSSDAEIAQLRDELAQRGAEFRNAGASIRMGWISKACIECTGNKGSETFSTTFRCHRDCYFCFNHNQADYDKFVREGCPWEEGLARAAETYKNGLAVIGLTGGEPLLSFDASIAFLNRARELFPEAHKRMYTSGDLLTEDMARALRDAGLQEIRFSVKDFDPEPMQERVLDAMRLAKRYIPDVMVEMPIIPGTEARMKELLASFEEIGIRGINMLEFCFPFHSWDEFARRGLVVRNPPFDVMYDYGYSGGLPIAGSEQLALSLMIWAHDQGFSFGMHYCSLDNKHRSEMRQRNERAAHVHPCFTFDKGDFFLKTAKVFGPDREVARPVLAIAGCDTMVDSDEEDSTTFPLRYLEFLRGVNVTPAVAYAVLESDENGSYIQELDLRAAE
;
A
#
# COMPACT_ATOMS: atom_id res chain seq x y z
N MET A 1 -11.82 -9.03 -7.42
CA MET A 1 -11.47 -8.45 -8.73
C MET A 1 -10.05 -8.85 -9.06
N THR A 2 -9.84 -9.59 -10.11
CA THR A 2 -8.51 -9.80 -10.68
C THR A 2 -8.17 -8.52 -11.44
N PHE A 3 -7.31 -7.70 -10.87
CA PHE A 3 -6.82 -6.52 -11.56
C PHE A 3 -5.88 -6.95 -12.67
N THR A 4 -6.22 -6.64 -13.91
CA THR A 4 -5.29 -6.77 -15.02
C THR A 4 -4.25 -5.67 -14.92
N ARG A 5 -2.99 -6.03 -15.11
CA ARG A 5 -1.83 -5.13 -15.12
C ARG A 5 -2.09 -3.88 -15.97
N PRO A 6 -1.64 -2.69 -15.55
CA PRO A 6 -1.64 -1.53 -16.43
C PRO A 6 -0.83 -1.89 -17.69
N LYS A 7 -1.45 -1.77 -18.86
CA LYS A 7 -0.82 -2.13 -20.15
C LYS A 7 0.44 -1.34 -20.52
N VAL A 8 0.74 -0.27 -19.80
CA VAL A 8 1.84 0.65 -20.14
C VAL A 8 3.22 0.11 -19.75
N VAL A 9 3.30 -0.85 -18.82
CA VAL A 9 4.57 -1.43 -18.35
C VAL A 9 4.74 -2.89 -18.80
N SER A 10 3.68 -3.57 -19.26
CA SER A 10 3.70 -5.02 -19.46
C SER A 10 4.09 -5.49 -20.87
N GLU A 11 4.10 -4.65 -21.90
CA GLU A 11 4.43 -5.12 -23.25
C GLU A 11 5.92 -5.08 -23.57
N ASP A 12 6.73 -4.25 -22.88
CA ASP A 12 8.17 -4.13 -23.14
C ASP A 12 9.08 -4.62 -22.00
N VAL A 13 8.54 -4.83 -20.80
CA VAL A 13 9.29 -5.42 -19.67
C VAL A 13 8.78 -6.82 -19.38
N LYS A 14 8.96 -7.73 -20.32
CA LYS A 14 9.09 -9.14 -19.96
C LYS A 14 10.39 -9.27 -19.17
N LEU A 15 10.28 -9.37 -17.85
CA LEU A 15 11.35 -9.88 -17.01
C LEU A 15 11.60 -11.35 -17.41
N SER A 16 12.20 -11.54 -18.59
CA SER A 16 12.78 -12.80 -18.98
C SER A 16 14.19 -12.81 -18.43
N GLU A 17 14.48 -13.84 -17.68
CA GLU A 17 15.81 -14.35 -17.36
C GLU A 17 16.90 -13.83 -18.29
N ARG A 18 17.93 -13.19 -17.70
CA ARG A 18 19.23 -12.75 -18.26
C ARG A 18 19.39 -11.24 -18.53
N ALA A 19 19.99 -10.57 -17.57
CA ALA A 19 20.86 -9.42 -17.86
C ALA A 19 21.96 -9.32 -16.81
N GLN A 20 23.17 -9.10 -17.26
CA GLN A 20 24.39 -9.00 -16.48
C GLN A 20 24.69 -7.56 -16.04
N ALA A 21 24.92 -7.42 -14.81
CA ALA A 21 25.84 -6.67 -13.93
C ALA A 21 26.13 -5.18 -14.06
N SER A 22 25.85 -4.40 -12.98
CA SER A 22 26.81 -3.46 -12.34
C SER A 22 26.32 -2.84 -11.00
N LYS A 23 27.19 -2.39 -10.18
CA LYS A 23 27.43 -2.38 -8.74
C LYS A 23 26.73 -1.30 -7.90
N VAL A 24 25.93 -1.58 -6.85
CA VAL A 24 25.80 -0.82 -5.58
C VAL A 24 25.00 -1.64 -4.53
N GLY A 25 25.44 -1.72 -3.28
CA GLY A 25 24.76 -2.43 -2.18
C GLY A 25 24.31 -1.46 -1.06
N TYR A 26 23.32 -1.87 -0.26
CA TYR A 26 22.65 -1.05 0.74
C TYR A 26 22.95 -1.48 2.17
N ASN A 27 23.06 -0.51 3.08
CA ASN A 27 23.05 -0.72 4.53
C ASN A 27 21.91 0.10 5.12
N CYS A 28 20.90 -0.57 5.70
CA CYS A 28 19.69 0.08 6.21
C CYS A 28 19.60 -0.05 7.73
N LYS A 29 19.63 1.08 8.44
CA LYS A 29 19.26 1.14 9.87
C LYS A 29 17.77 1.40 9.99
N ALA A 30 17.11 0.67 10.88
CA ALA A 30 15.74 0.97 11.26
C ALA A 30 15.71 2.05 12.35
N ASP A 31 14.79 3.01 12.24
CA ASP A 31 14.52 3.98 13.31
C ASP A 31 13.66 3.36 14.44
N ALA A 32 13.44 4.12 15.49
CA ALA A 32 12.60 3.71 16.62
C ALA A 32 11.13 3.42 16.24
N THR A 33 10.72 3.76 15.00
CA THR A 33 9.38 3.55 14.44
C THR A 33 9.29 2.30 13.57
N GLY A 34 10.40 1.54 13.44
CA GLY A 34 10.47 0.31 12.65
C GLY A 34 10.62 0.55 11.14
N ARG A 35 10.73 1.81 10.69
CA ARG A 35 11.07 2.14 9.30
C ARG A 35 12.58 2.27 9.17
N ARG A 36 13.14 1.70 8.12
CA ARG A 36 14.56 1.88 7.80
C ARG A 36 14.81 3.34 7.41
N LEU A 37 15.71 4.00 8.14
CA LEU A 37 16.28 5.29 7.74
C LEU A 37 17.07 5.08 6.46
N GLY A 38 17.00 6.04 5.55
CA GLY A 38 17.56 6.03 4.21
C GLY A 38 18.78 5.14 4.04
N CYS A 39 18.69 4.25 3.06
CA CYS A 39 19.79 3.34 2.77
C CYS A 39 21.03 4.15 2.37
N ASP A 40 22.04 4.19 3.22
CA ASP A 40 23.37 4.55 2.77
C ASP A 40 23.80 3.52 1.72
N PHE A 41 23.97 3.98 0.48
CA PHE A 41 24.48 3.17 -0.61
C PHE A 41 25.91 2.75 -0.26
N MET A 42 26.07 1.61 0.39
CA MET A 42 27.39 1.03 0.53
C MET A 42 27.78 0.40 -0.80
N ASN A 43 28.89 0.85 -1.33
CA ASN A 43 29.51 0.27 -2.51
C ASN A 43 29.63 -1.25 -2.33
N ALA A 44 29.05 -2.07 -3.21
CA ALA A 44 29.18 -3.53 -3.18
C ALA A 44 30.64 -4.02 -3.11
N GLY A 45 31.60 -3.14 -3.32
CA GLY A 45 33.03 -3.39 -3.16
C GLY A 45 33.54 -3.50 -1.72
N THR A 46 32.74 -3.05 -0.72
CA THR A 46 33.08 -3.13 0.71
C THR A 46 32.40 -4.30 1.42
N LEU A 47 31.38 -4.91 0.80
CA LEU A 47 30.71 -6.10 1.31
C LEU A 47 31.47 -7.35 0.86
N THR A 48 32.21 -7.93 1.78
CA THR A 48 32.76 -9.30 1.79
C THR A 48 33.56 -9.78 0.54
N GLY A 49 34.51 -10.67 0.76
CA GLY A 49 35.21 -11.43 -0.29
C GLY A 49 34.34 -12.44 -1.05
N ASN A 50 32.97 -12.40 -0.90
CA ASN A 50 32.03 -13.35 -1.48
C ASN A 50 31.47 -12.83 -2.82
N ASP A 51 32.02 -13.31 -3.93
CA ASP A 51 31.65 -12.90 -5.29
C ASP A 51 30.24 -13.30 -5.67
N SER A 52 29.78 -14.48 -5.24
CA SER A 52 28.43 -15.00 -5.52
C SER A 52 27.36 -14.13 -4.83
N LEU A 53 27.57 -13.75 -3.57
CA LEU A 53 26.67 -12.82 -2.88
C LEU A 53 26.63 -11.45 -3.56
N ARG A 54 27.80 -10.92 -3.95
CA ARG A 54 27.86 -9.63 -4.67
C ARG A 54 27.11 -9.70 -6.01
N ALA A 55 27.21 -10.81 -6.72
CA ALA A 55 26.51 -10.99 -7.98
C ALA A 55 24.98 -11.03 -7.76
N ALA A 56 24.52 -11.75 -6.74
CA ALA A 56 23.11 -11.82 -6.39
C ALA A 56 22.54 -10.44 -6.00
N LEU A 57 23.20 -9.70 -5.11
CA LEU A 57 22.78 -8.35 -4.71
C LEU A 57 22.69 -7.40 -5.92
N ARG A 58 23.70 -7.44 -6.81
CA ARG A 58 23.71 -6.63 -8.04
C ARG A 58 22.54 -6.94 -8.96
N HIS A 59 22.12 -8.20 -9.07
CA HIS A 59 20.99 -8.57 -9.90
C HIS A 59 19.71 -7.81 -9.50
N TYR A 60 19.41 -7.70 -8.19
CA TYR A 60 18.24 -6.95 -7.72
C TYR A 60 18.38 -5.44 -7.91
N ASP A 61 19.58 -4.90 -7.75
CA ASP A 61 19.85 -3.48 -8.06
C ASP A 61 19.60 -3.18 -9.56
N GLU A 62 20.02 -4.05 -10.45
CA GLU A 62 19.79 -3.91 -11.89
C GLU A 62 18.32 -4.01 -12.29
N VAL A 63 17.57 -4.92 -11.67
CA VAL A 63 16.13 -5.01 -11.87
C VAL A 63 15.47 -3.68 -11.49
N ARG A 64 15.84 -3.12 -10.35
CA ARG A 64 15.35 -1.82 -9.88
C ARG A 64 15.70 -0.68 -10.83
N GLU A 65 16.98 -0.57 -11.21
CA GLU A 65 17.45 0.47 -12.13
C GLU A 65 16.76 0.37 -13.50
N THR A 66 16.55 -0.84 -13.99
CA THR A 66 15.86 -1.08 -15.27
C THR A 66 14.42 -0.62 -15.20
N TYR A 67 13.71 -0.90 -14.10
CA TYR A 67 12.34 -0.45 -13.89
C TYR A 67 12.26 1.08 -13.82
N LEU A 68 13.13 1.74 -13.04
CA LEU A 68 13.16 3.21 -12.93
C LEU A 68 13.50 3.87 -14.26
N ARG A 69 14.42 3.28 -15.02
CA ARG A 69 14.79 3.76 -16.36
C ARG A 69 13.63 3.68 -17.34
N ALA A 70 12.92 2.55 -17.36
CA ALA A 70 11.73 2.38 -18.20
C ALA A 70 10.66 3.44 -17.90
N LEU A 71 10.42 3.75 -16.62
CA LEU A 71 9.50 4.82 -16.23
C LEU A 71 9.99 6.20 -16.72
N ALA A 72 11.29 6.50 -16.56
CA ALA A 72 11.88 7.76 -17.01
C ALA A 72 11.79 7.92 -18.55
N GLU A 73 11.96 6.85 -19.31
CA GLU A 73 11.79 6.83 -20.77
C GLU A 73 10.35 7.16 -21.19
N HIS A 74 9.37 6.90 -20.33
CA HIS A 74 7.96 7.30 -20.52
C HIS A 74 7.65 8.71 -19.97
N GLY A 75 8.68 9.48 -19.62
CA GLY A 75 8.57 10.88 -19.18
C GLY A 75 8.28 11.06 -17.69
N VAL A 76 8.38 10.00 -16.88
CA VAL A 76 8.22 10.11 -15.43
C VAL A 76 9.47 10.74 -14.81
N GLU A 77 9.29 11.84 -14.07
CA GLU A 77 10.37 12.52 -13.36
C GLU A 77 10.45 12.06 -11.90
N PHE A 78 11.67 11.92 -11.40
CA PHE A 78 11.95 11.48 -10.02
C PHE A 78 12.62 12.59 -9.21
N ALA A 79 12.29 12.66 -7.93
CA ALA A 79 13.05 13.45 -6.97
C ALA A 79 14.49 12.92 -6.83
N PRO A 80 15.47 13.73 -6.39
CA PRO A 80 16.78 13.22 -6.03
C PRO A 80 16.68 12.11 -4.99
N ALA A 81 17.46 11.03 -5.17
CA ALA A 81 17.41 9.86 -4.29
C ALA A 81 17.65 10.26 -2.83
N GLY A 82 16.78 9.80 -1.94
CA GLY A 82 16.89 10.02 -0.50
C GLY A 82 16.74 11.48 -0.04
N SER A 83 16.35 12.40 -0.93
CA SER A 83 16.30 13.84 -0.61
C SER A 83 15.37 14.22 0.54
N SER A 84 14.41 13.36 0.88
CA SER A 84 13.40 13.60 1.90
C SER A 84 13.61 12.80 3.20
N ASP A 85 14.55 11.85 3.21
CA ASP A 85 14.64 10.84 4.25
C ASP A 85 14.89 11.41 5.65
N ALA A 86 15.78 12.38 5.75
CA ALA A 86 16.12 13.03 7.03
C ALA A 86 14.93 13.81 7.60
N GLU A 87 14.20 14.55 6.76
CA GLU A 87 13.01 15.29 7.15
C GLU A 87 11.88 14.36 7.59
N ILE A 88 11.63 13.30 6.83
CA ILE A 88 10.62 12.28 7.16
C ILE A 88 10.95 11.62 8.51
N ALA A 89 12.22 11.26 8.73
CA ALA A 89 12.67 10.68 9.99
C ALA A 89 12.40 11.63 11.16
N GLN A 90 12.75 12.91 11.04
CA GLN A 90 12.45 13.92 12.07
C GLN A 90 10.94 14.04 12.34
N LEU A 91 10.11 14.16 11.31
CA LEU A 91 8.66 14.26 11.47
C LEU A 91 8.06 13.02 12.16
N ARG A 92 8.59 11.85 11.85
CA ARG A 92 8.18 10.59 12.51
C ARG A 92 8.57 10.56 13.98
N ASP A 93 9.77 10.99 14.33
CA ASP A 93 10.23 11.10 15.72
C ASP A 93 9.35 12.10 16.49
N GLU A 94 9.00 13.23 15.89
CA GLU A 94 8.10 14.22 16.48
C GLU A 94 6.69 13.66 16.73
N LEU A 95 6.16 12.86 15.79
CA LEU A 95 4.88 12.17 15.95
C LEU A 95 4.95 11.09 17.04
N ALA A 96 6.05 10.33 17.12
CA ALA A 96 6.27 9.34 18.18
C ALA A 96 6.25 10.00 19.57
N GLN A 97 6.91 11.16 19.73
CA GLN A 97 6.90 11.94 20.97
C GLN A 97 5.50 12.44 21.36
N ARG A 98 4.60 12.67 20.39
CA ARG A 98 3.19 13.04 20.60
C ARG A 98 2.27 11.83 20.80
N GLY A 99 2.81 10.62 20.86
CA GLY A 99 2.05 9.39 21.11
C GLY A 99 1.38 8.80 19.87
N ALA A 100 1.87 9.11 18.66
CA ALA A 100 1.42 8.44 17.45
C ALA A 100 1.76 6.93 17.48
N GLU A 101 0.85 6.10 16.98
CA GLU A 101 1.06 4.66 16.84
C GLU A 101 1.48 4.33 15.41
N PHE A 102 2.62 3.65 15.30
CA PHE A 102 3.17 3.16 14.03
C PHE A 102 2.78 1.71 13.83
N ARG A 103 2.22 1.40 12.66
CA ARG A 103 1.71 0.09 12.29
C ARG A 103 2.35 -0.38 10.98
N ASN A 104 2.37 -1.70 10.76
CA ASN A 104 2.82 -2.32 9.50
C ASN A 104 4.23 -1.84 9.10
N ALA A 105 5.20 -2.01 10.01
CA ALA A 105 6.58 -1.52 9.86
C ALA A 105 6.64 -0.01 9.52
N GLY A 106 5.79 0.80 10.16
CA GLY A 106 5.77 2.24 9.98
C GLY A 106 5.09 2.75 8.70
N ALA A 107 4.55 1.86 7.87
CA ALA A 107 3.84 2.24 6.64
C ALA A 107 2.44 2.84 6.91
N SER A 108 1.92 2.69 8.13
CA SER A 108 0.67 3.28 8.61
C SER A 108 0.91 3.95 9.96
N ILE A 109 0.44 5.20 10.12
CA ILE A 109 0.62 6.00 11.33
C ILE A 109 -0.74 6.54 11.76
N ARG A 110 -1.09 6.39 13.04
CA ARG A 110 -2.34 6.94 13.55
C ARG A 110 -2.14 7.79 14.82
N MET A 111 -3.02 8.75 14.98
CA MET A 111 -3.22 9.51 16.22
C MET A 111 -4.72 9.51 16.55
N GLY A 112 -5.06 9.12 17.78
CA GLY A 112 -6.44 9.02 18.21
C GLY A 112 -7.22 7.88 17.53
N TRP A 113 -8.47 8.13 17.18
CA TRP A 113 -9.35 7.13 16.55
C TRP A 113 -8.89 6.73 15.14
N ILE A 114 -9.07 5.48 14.81
CA ILE A 114 -8.89 4.93 13.46
C ILE A 114 -10.09 4.07 13.09
N SER A 115 -10.52 4.13 11.83
CA SER A 115 -11.61 3.31 11.31
C SER A 115 -11.33 1.81 11.49
N LYS A 116 -12.38 1.06 11.89
CA LYS A 116 -12.36 -0.40 11.89
C LYS A 116 -11.89 -0.96 10.54
N ALA A 117 -12.30 -0.32 9.45
CA ALA A 117 -11.89 -0.72 8.11
C ALA A 117 -10.38 -0.58 7.87
N CYS A 118 -9.74 0.46 8.42
CA CYS A 118 -8.29 0.64 8.32
C CYS A 118 -7.51 -0.34 9.22
N ILE A 119 -8.11 -0.77 10.34
CA ILE A 119 -7.55 -1.83 11.19
C ILE A 119 -7.61 -3.17 10.45
N GLU A 120 -8.77 -3.52 9.93
CA GLU A 120 -9.03 -4.81 9.30
C GLU A 120 -8.47 -4.93 7.88
N CYS A 121 -8.00 -3.83 7.28
CA CYS A 121 -7.25 -3.86 6.02
C CYS A 121 -6.03 -4.79 6.11
N THR A 122 -5.40 -4.85 7.29
CA THR A 122 -4.34 -5.81 7.64
C THR A 122 -4.78 -6.78 8.75
N GLY A 123 -6.08 -6.97 8.93
CA GLY A 123 -6.67 -7.88 9.91
C GLY A 123 -6.82 -9.31 9.39
N ASN A 124 -7.25 -10.22 10.28
CA ASN A 124 -7.31 -11.66 9.98
C ASN A 124 -8.57 -12.10 9.22
N LYS A 125 -9.66 -11.31 9.30
CA LYS A 125 -10.96 -11.68 8.68
C LYS A 125 -11.13 -11.21 7.25
N GLY A 126 -10.25 -10.32 6.78
CA GLY A 126 -10.32 -9.76 5.43
C GLY A 126 -11.24 -8.55 5.28
N SER A 127 -10.95 -7.78 4.26
CA SER A 127 -11.68 -6.59 3.83
C SER A 127 -11.79 -6.60 2.32
N GLU A 128 -13.01 -6.49 1.80
CA GLU A 128 -13.27 -6.44 0.35
C GLU A 128 -13.96 -5.13 -0.01
N THR A 129 -13.63 -4.63 -1.21
CA THR A 129 -14.23 -3.40 -1.73
C THR A 129 -14.81 -3.65 -3.11
N PHE A 130 -16.03 -3.20 -3.34
CA PHE A 130 -16.82 -3.42 -4.54
C PHE A 130 -17.18 -2.10 -5.19
N SER A 131 -17.50 -2.14 -6.47
CA SER A 131 -18.02 -1.00 -7.22
C SER A 131 -19.36 -1.38 -7.85
N THR A 132 -20.36 -0.49 -7.77
CA THR A 132 -21.61 -0.64 -8.50
C THR A 132 -21.52 0.00 -9.88
N THR A 133 -20.68 1.00 -10.04
CA THR A 133 -20.47 1.74 -11.29
C THR A 133 -19.11 2.40 -11.33
N PHE A 134 -18.56 2.66 -12.52
CA PHE A 134 -17.44 3.59 -12.69
C PHE A 134 -17.88 4.96 -13.24
N ARG A 135 -19.19 5.19 -13.41
CA ARG A 135 -19.69 6.54 -13.70
C ARG A 135 -19.32 7.48 -12.56
N CYS A 136 -18.78 8.63 -12.91
CA CYS A 136 -18.49 9.72 -11.99
C CYS A 136 -18.76 11.05 -12.70
N HIS A 137 -19.21 12.05 -11.95
CA HIS A 137 -19.37 13.43 -12.44
C HIS A 137 -18.15 14.29 -12.10
N ARG A 138 -17.12 13.68 -11.45
CA ARG A 138 -15.85 14.31 -11.12
C ARG A 138 -14.77 13.85 -12.08
N ASP A 139 -13.90 14.77 -12.47
CA ASP A 139 -12.77 14.52 -13.36
C ASP A 139 -11.45 14.73 -12.62
N CYS A 140 -11.10 13.79 -11.76
CA CYS A 140 -9.88 13.85 -10.97
C CYS A 140 -8.70 13.31 -11.80
N TYR A 141 -7.71 14.14 -12.09
CA TYR A 141 -6.53 13.76 -12.88
C TYR A 141 -5.70 12.60 -12.28
N PHE A 142 -5.91 12.30 -11.00
CA PHE A 142 -5.26 11.21 -10.27
C PHE A 142 -6.18 10.00 -10.03
N CYS A 143 -7.28 9.86 -10.77
CA CYS A 143 -8.24 8.79 -10.53
C CYS A 143 -7.72 7.43 -10.99
N PHE A 144 -7.64 6.45 -10.08
CA PHE A 144 -7.21 5.08 -10.40
C PHE A 144 -8.18 4.29 -11.26
N ASN A 145 -9.46 4.69 -11.32
CA ASN A 145 -10.47 3.90 -12.02
C ASN A 145 -10.16 3.75 -13.50
N HIS A 146 -9.43 4.71 -14.09
CA HIS A 146 -9.00 4.63 -15.49
C HIS A 146 -8.06 3.44 -15.77
N ASN A 147 -7.38 2.92 -14.75
CA ASN A 147 -6.50 1.74 -14.87
C ASN A 147 -7.25 0.41 -14.75
N GLN A 148 -8.57 0.45 -14.48
CA GLN A 148 -9.33 -0.77 -14.33
C GLN A 148 -9.61 -1.41 -15.71
N ALA A 149 -9.48 -2.73 -15.76
CA ALA A 149 -9.95 -3.50 -16.91
C ALA A 149 -11.43 -3.22 -17.15
N ASP A 150 -11.82 -3.12 -18.39
CA ASP A 150 -13.21 -2.85 -18.80
C ASP A 150 -13.80 -1.53 -18.26
N TYR A 151 -12.94 -0.52 -17.94
CA TYR A 151 -13.38 0.77 -17.38
C TYR A 151 -14.55 1.37 -18.19
N ASP A 152 -14.41 1.52 -19.50
CA ASP A 152 -15.44 2.10 -20.37
C ASP A 152 -16.74 1.29 -20.40
N LYS A 153 -16.63 -0.04 -20.29
CA LYS A 153 -17.79 -0.92 -20.18
C LYS A 153 -18.52 -0.66 -18.85
N PHE A 154 -17.80 -0.64 -17.74
CA PHE A 154 -18.38 -0.45 -16.41
C PHE A 154 -18.89 0.98 -16.17
N VAL A 155 -18.38 1.96 -16.91
CA VAL A 155 -18.97 3.31 -16.96
C VAL A 155 -20.36 3.29 -17.60
N ARG A 156 -20.57 2.51 -18.68
CA ARG A 156 -21.84 2.44 -19.40
C ARG A 156 -22.85 1.49 -18.76
N GLU A 157 -22.41 0.32 -18.35
CA GLU A 157 -23.28 -0.83 -18.01
C GLU A 157 -23.38 -1.05 -16.49
N GLY A 158 -22.50 -0.42 -15.68
CA GLY A 158 -22.32 -0.74 -14.28
C GLY A 158 -21.39 -1.94 -14.05
N CYS A 159 -21.05 -2.19 -12.80
CA CYS A 159 -20.17 -3.28 -12.40
C CYS A 159 -20.98 -4.52 -11.98
N PRO A 160 -20.48 -5.75 -12.23
CA PRO A 160 -21.12 -7.00 -11.84
C PRO A 160 -20.92 -7.30 -10.34
N TRP A 161 -21.45 -6.43 -9.49
CA TRP A 161 -21.23 -6.48 -8.04
C TRP A 161 -21.93 -7.69 -7.38
N GLU A 162 -23.05 -8.19 -7.91
CA GLU A 162 -23.74 -9.36 -7.41
C GLU A 162 -22.86 -10.60 -7.49
N GLU A 163 -22.23 -10.82 -8.63
CA GLU A 163 -21.29 -11.92 -8.83
C GLU A 163 -20.05 -11.77 -7.91
N GLY A 164 -19.60 -10.52 -7.73
CA GLY A 164 -18.52 -10.20 -6.81
C GLY A 164 -18.84 -10.60 -5.37
N LEU A 165 -20.01 -10.23 -4.87
CA LEU A 165 -20.48 -10.61 -3.53
C LEU A 165 -20.68 -12.12 -3.37
N ALA A 166 -21.19 -12.79 -4.41
CA ALA A 166 -21.36 -14.25 -4.39
C ALA A 166 -19.99 -14.95 -4.27
N ARG A 167 -19.01 -14.57 -5.08
CA ARG A 167 -17.62 -15.09 -4.99
C ARG A 167 -16.98 -14.80 -3.64
N ALA A 168 -17.19 -13.60 -3.09
CA ALA A 168 -16.71 -13.28 -1.74
C ALA A 168 -17.32 -14.20 -0.68
N ALA A 169 -18.63 -14.51 -0.76
CA ALA A 169 -19.29 -15.42 0.16
C ALA A 169 -18.74 -16.86 0.08
N GLU A 170 -18.35 -17.30 -1.11
CA GLU A 170 -17.70 -18.61 -1.30
C GLU A 170 -16.25 -18.62 -0.74
N THR A 171 -15.54 -17.50 -0.88
CA THR A 171 -14.14 -17.37 -0.45
C THR A 171 -14.01 -17.20 1.06
N TYR A 172 -14.84 -16.33 1.65
CA TYR A 172 -14.78 -15.96 3.06
C TYR A 172 -15.85 -16.67 3.89
N LYS A 173 -15.80 -18.00 3.96
CA LYS A 173 -16.76 -18.83 4.70
C LYS A 173 -16.90 -18.47 6.18
N ASN A 174 -15.87 -17.87 6.78
CA ASN A 174 -15.87 -17.39 8.17
C ASN A 174 -16.32 -15.92 8.30
N GLY A 175 -16.84 -15.33 7.23
CA GLY A 175 -17.27 -13.94 7.13
C GLY A 175 -16.14 -12.98 6.81
N LEU A 176 -16.52 -11.77 6.36
CA LEU A 176 -15.65 -10.63 6.17
C LEU A 176 -15.73 -9.68 7.35
N ALA A 177 -14.64 -9.04 7.72
CA ALA A 177 -14.66 -7.98 8.74
C ALA A 177 -15.22 -6.66 8.19
N VAL A 178 -14.95 -6.37 6.92
CA VAL A 178 -15.32 -5.11 6.28
C VAL A 178 -15.74 -5.32 4.84
N ILE A 179 -16.79 -4.63 4.43
CA ILE A 179 -17.24 -4.49 3.04
C ILE A 179 -17.28 -3.02 2.68
N GLY A 180 -16.58 -2.66 1.61
CA GLY A 180 -16.54 -1.31 1.06
C GLY A 180 -17.34 -1.20 -0.23
N LEU A 181 -18.05 -0.09 -0.40
CA LEU A 181 -18.63 0.34 -1.67
C LEU A 181 -17.87 1.55 -2.20
N THR A 182 -17.31 1.42 -3.38
CA THR A 182 -16.54 2.46 -4.08
C THR A 182 -16.91 2.47 -5.56
N GLY A 183 -16.00 2.92 -6.42
CA GLY A 183 -16.14 2.93 -7.86
C GLY A 183 -15.94 4.33 -8.43
N GLY A 184 -16.86 4.76 -9.31
CA GLY A 184 -17.00 6.15 -9.70
C GLY A 184 -17.63 6.98 -8.59
N GLU A 185 -18.89 7.39 -8.76
CA GLU A 185 -19.68 7.99 -7.70
C GLU A 185 -20.90 7.09 -7.40
N PRO A 186 -20.93 6.38 -6.25
CA PRO A 186 -22.03 5.48 -5.91
C PRO A 186 -23.39 6.16 -5.83
N LEU A 187 -23.45 7.45 -5.49
CA LEU A 187 -24.72 8.19 -5.42
C LEU A 187 -25.36 8.44 -6.82
N LEU A 188 -24.59 8.34 -7.91
CA LEU A 188 -25.13 8.37 -9.27
C LEU A 188 -25.89 7.09 -9.65
N SER A 189 -25.63 5.99 -8.97
CA SER A 189 -26.31 4.70 -9.12
C SER A 189 -26.91 4.29 -7.80
N PHE A 190 -27.70 5.18 -7.21
CA PHE A 190 -28.15 5.07 -5.83
C PHE A 190 -28.94 3.79 -5.54
N ASP A 191 -29.88 3.41 -6.43
CA ASP A 191 -30.68 2.18 -6.26
C ASP A 191 -29.78 0.93 -6.23
N ALA A 192 -28.78 0.87 -7.12
CA ALA A 192 -27.79 -0.22 -7.11
C ALA A 192 -26.94 -0.22 -5.84
N SER A 193 -26.61 0.95 -5.30
CA SER A 193 -25.85 1.09 -4.05
C SER A 193 -26.66 0.60 -2.84
N ILE A 194 -27.97 0.89 -2.79
CA ILE A 194 -28.87 0.38 -1.76
C ILE A 194 -29.06 -1.13 -1.90
N ALA A 195 -29.26 -1.63 -3.13
CA ALA A 195 -29.38 -3.08 -3.38
C ALA A 195 -28.10 -3.82 -2.95
N PHE A 196 -26.91 -3.26 -3.27
CA PHE A 196 -25.62 -3.78 -2.83
C PHE A 196 -25.52 -3.86 -1.29
N LEU A 197 -25.84 -2.78 -0.58
CA LEU A 197 -25.77 -2.74 0.89
C LEU A 197 -26.70 -3.75 1.53
N ASN A 198 -27.94 -3.88 1.02
CA ASN A 198 -28.90 -4.87 1.50
C ASN A 198 -28.39 -6.29 1.26
N ARG A 199 -27.85 -6.59 0.07
CA ARG A 199 -27.30 -7.91 -0.23
C ARG A 199 -26.06 -8.22 0.59
N ALA A 200 -25.18 -7.22 0.79
CA ALA A 200 -24.02 -7.35 1.66
C ALA A 200 -24.42 -7.63 3.12
N ARG A 201 -25.51 -7.02 3.61
CA ARG A 201 -26.05 -7.28 4.96
C ARG A 201 -26.58 -8.70 5.10
N GLU A 202 -27.21 -9.24 4.07
CA GLU A 202 -27.72 -10.62 4.07
C GLU A 202 -26.57 -11.65 4.10
N LEU A 203 -25.55 -11.46 3.25
CA LEU A 203 -24.44 -12.41 3.11
C LEU A 203 -23.42 -12.28 4.24
N PHE A 204 -23.21 -11.08 4.76
CA PHE A 204 -22.18 -10.75 5.75
C PHE A 204 -22.77 -9.83 6.84
N PRO A 205 -23.65 -10.32 7.70
CA PRO A 205 -24.38 -9.49 8.68
C PRO A 205 -23.43 -8.76 9.64
N GLU A 206 -22.32 -9.39 10.03
CA GLU A 206 -21.35 -8.83 10.99
C GLU A 206 -20.30 -7.91 10.34
N ALA A 207 -20.26 -7.85 9.01
CA ALA A 207 -19.28 -7.01 8.32
C ALA A 207 -19.58 -5.52 8.53
N HIS A 208 -18.53 -4.75 8.84
CA HIS A 208 -18.61 -3.31 8.85
C HIS A 208 -18.75 -2.78 7.42
N LYS A 209 -19.83 -2.06 7.15
CA LYS A 209 -20.17 -1.54 5.81
C LYS A 209 -19.76 -0.08 5.71
N ARG A 210 -18.90 0.21 4.72
CA ARG A 210 -18.45 1.56 4.42
C ARG A 210 -18.73 1.94 2.97
N MET A 211 -18.86 3.24 2.70
CA MET A 211 -19.06 3.77 1.35
C MET A 211 -18.16 4.99 1.13
N TYR A 212 -17.64 5.12 -0.08
CA TYR A 212 -16.90 6.30 -0.55
C TYR A 212 -17.79 7.15 -1.44
N THR A 213 -17.69 8.47 -1.32
CA THR A 213 -18.44 9.41 -2.15
C THR A 213 -17.74 10.76 -2.24
N SER A 214 -17.96 11.50 -3.32
CA SER A 214 -17.64 12.93 -3.39
C SER A 214 -18.56 13.77 -2.49
N GLY A 215 -19.75 13.25 -2.17
CA GLY A 215 -20.69 13.79 -1.20
C GLY A 215 -21.63 14.89 -1.71
N ASP A 216 -21.26 15.61 -2.73
CA ASP A 216 -22.01 16.78 -3.26
C ASP A 216 -23.41 16.45 -3.83
N LEU A 217 -23.72 15.16 -4.02
CA LEU A 217 -25.03 14.67 -4.45
C LEU A 217 -25.91 14.16 -3.29
N LEU A 218 -25.37 14.09 -2.06
CA LEU A 218 -26.07 13.49 -0.94
C LEU A 218 -27.28 14.33 -0.51
N THR A 219 -28.46 13.72 -0.53
CA THR A 219 -29.70 14.30 0.01
C THR A 219 -30.07 13.66 1.35
N GLU A 220 -31.01 14.28 2.07
CA GLU A 220 -31.50 13.75 3.35
C GLU A 220 -32.17 12.38 3.18
N ASP A 221 -32.98 12.22 2.14
CA ASP A 221 -33.61 10.93 1.84
C ASP A 221 -32.60 9.83 1.52
N MET A 222 -31.55 10.17 0.77
CA MET A 222 -30.43 9.25 0.52
C MET A 222 -29.71 8.88 1.83
N ALA A 223 -29.43 9.84 2.70
CA ALA A 223 -28.76 9.58 3.96
C ALA A 223 -29.58 8.64 4.88
N ARG A 224 -30.92 8.83 4.91
CA ARG A 224 -31.84 7.93 5.62
C ARG A 224 -31.83 6.53 5.03
N ALA A 225 -31.94 6.41 3.71
CA ALA A 225 -31.96 5.11 3.03
C ALA A 225 -30.63 4.35 3.24
N LEU A 226 -29.48 5.04 3.19
CA LEU A 226 -28.16 4.45 3.49
C LEU A 226 -28.08 3.92 4.93
N ARG A 227 -28.56 4.70 5.91
CA ARG A 227 -28.68 4.24 7.31
C ARG A 227 -29.56 2.97 7.39
N ASP A 228 -30.72 2.98 6.78
CA ASP A 228 -31.71 1.89 6.85
C ASP A 228 -31.18 0.62 6.12
N ALA A 229 -30.34 0.79 5.08
CA ALA A 229 -29.61 -0.29 4.45
C ALA A 229 -28.41 -0.80 5.30
N GLY A 230 -28.11 -0.14 6.43
CA GLY A 230 -27.10 -0.58 7.39
C GLY A 230 -25.69 -0.07 7.11
N LEU A 231 -25.55 1.05 6.41
CA LEU A 231 -24.26 1.75 6.26
C LEU A 231 -23.76 2.25 7.62
N GLN A 232 -22.55 1.93 7.99
CA GLN A 232 -21.95 2.28 9.28
C GLN A 232 -20.90 3.39 9.16
N GLU A 233 -20.24 3.50 8.00
CA GLU A 233 -19.20 4.48 7.76
C GLU A 233 -19.34 5.08 6.36
N ILE A 234 -19.31 6.41 6.27
CA ILE A 234 -19.26 7.15 5.01
C ILE A 234 -17.98 7.95 4.93
N ARG A 235 -17.26 7.80 3.82
CA ARG A 235 -15.99 8.48 3.54
C ARG A 235 -16.16 9.50 2.46
N PHE A 236 -15.96 10.74 2.81
CA PHE A 236 -15.99 11.84 1.88
C PHE A 236 -14.62 12.05 1.24
N SER A 237 -14.59 12.02 -0.08
CA SER A 237 -13.40 12.35 -0.86
C SER A 237 -13.40 13.85 -1.18
N VAL A 238 -12.93 14.65 -0.23
CA VAL A 238 -12.83 16.10 -0.41
C VAL A 238 -11.70 16.42 -1.38
N LYS A 239 -11.95 17.36 -2.31
CA LYS A 239 -10.95 17.84 -3.28
C LYS A 239 -10.49 19.23 -2.85
N ASP A 240 -9.22 19.37 -2.55
CA ASP A 240 -8.59 20.64 -2.15
C ASP A 240 -8.61 21.70 -3.26
N PHE A 241 -8.73 21.25 -4.53
CA PHE A 241 -8.82 22.12 -5.72
C PHE A 241 -10.25 22.43 -6.16
N ASP A 242 -11.27 21.93 -5.47
CA ASP A 242 -12.66 22.27 -5.77
C ASP A 242 -12.92 23.77 -5.57
N PRO A 243 -13.70 24.41 -6.46
CA PRO A 243 -14.15 25.78 -6.22
C PRO A 243 -14.98 25.85 -4.95
N GLU A 244 -14.88 26.98 -4.26
CA GLU A 244 -15.51 27.20 -2.94
C GLU A 244 -16.98 26.78 -2.85
N PRO A 245 -17.87 27.09 -3.83
CA PRO A 245 -19.27 26.64 -3.74
C PRO A 245 -19.45 25.13 -3.80
N MET A 246 -18.55 24.42 -4.46
CA MET A 246 -18.57 22.95 -4.53
C MET A 246 -18.09 22.36 -3.22
N GLN A 247 -17.02 22.93 -2.68
CA GLN A 247 -16.45 22.48 -1.41
C GLN A 247 -17.44 22.67 -0.26
N GLU A 248 -18.14 23.81 -0.19
CA GLU A 248 -19.16 24.04 0.83
C GLU A 248 -20.31 23.03 0.75
N ARG A 249 -20.74 22.64 -0.46
CA ARG A 249 -21.75 21.56 -0.62
C ARG A 249 -21.26 20.24 -0.03
N VAL A 250 -19.99 19.90 -0.20
CA VAL A 250 -19.40 18.68 0.38
C VAL A 250 -19.39 18.79 1.91
N LEU A 251 -19.00 19.92 2.47
CA LEU A 251 -19.01 20.14 3.92
C LEU A 251 -20.43 20.08 4.49
N ASP A 252 -21.42 20.65 3.80
CA ASP A 252 -22.84 20.55 4.20
C ASP A 252 -23.35 19.10 4.13
N ALA A 253 -22.95 18.35 3.11
CA ALA A 253 -23.27 16.92 3.02
C ALA A 253 -22.66 16.11 4.17
N MET A 254 -21.46 16.49 4.66
CA MET A 254 -20.87 15.87 5.84
C MET A 254 -21.67 16.20 7.12
N ARG A 255 -22.10 17.46 7.30
CA ARG A 255 -23.00 17.87 8.39
C ARG A 255 -24.32 17.08 8.35
N LEU A 256 -24.87 16.91 7.15
CA LEU A 256 -26.09 16.11 6.94
C LEU A 256 -25.85 14.64 7.28
N ALA A 257 -24.79 14.02 6.74
CA ALA A 257 -24.48 12.61 6.97
C ALA A 257 -24.34 12.28 8.45
N LYS A 258 -23.76 13.15 9.27
CA LYS A 258 -23.62 12.97 10.72
C LYS A 258 -24.94 12.76 11.48
N ARG A 259 -26.04 13.21 10.92
CA ARG A 259 -27.36 13.02 11.53
C ARG A 259 -27.89 11.59 11.38
N TYR A 260 -27.31 10.81 10.46
CA TYR A 260 -27.84 9.50 10.04
C TYR A 260 -26.82 8.38 10.11
N ILE A 261 -25.55 8.64 9.78
CA ILE A 261 -24.50 7.63 9.67
C ILE A 261 -23.56 7.72 10.88
N PRO A 262 -23.27 6.60 11.56
CA PRO A 262 -22.47 6.60 12.79
C PRO A 262 -21.08 7.20 12.62
N ASP A 263 -20.32 6.76 11.61
CA ASP A 263 -18.96 7.23 11.36
C ASP A 263 -18.91 8.03 10.04
N VAL A 264 -18.76 9.34 10.18
CA VAL A 264 -18.50 10.25 9.05
C VAL A 264 -17.04 10.63 9.09
N MET A 265 -16.32 10.32 8.03
CA MET A 265 -14.91 10.62 7.92
C MET A 265 -14.51 11.12 6.54
N VAL A 266 -13.30 11.65 6.44
CA VAL A 266 -12.67 12.06 5.19
C VAL A 266 -11.64 11.02 4.77
N GLU A 267 -11.57 10.74 3.48
CA GLU A 267 -10.45 10.03 2.89
C GLU A 267 -10.03 10.76 1.62
N MET A 268 -8.81 11.29 1.62
CA MET A 268 -8.30 12.06 0.50
C MET A 268 -6.78 11.93 0.36
N PRO A 269 -6.25 12.05 -0.87
CA PRO A 269 -4.81 12.15 -1.07
C PRO A 269 -4.27 13.50 -0.56
N ILE A 270 -3.07 13.47 -0.02
CA ILE A 270 -2.37 14.68 0.45
C ILE A 270 -1.45 15.17 -0.66
N ILE A 271 -1.87 16.22 -1.36
CA ILE A 271 -1.19 16.75 -2.54
C ILE A 271 -0.09 17.73 -2.11
N PRO A 272 1.18 17.55 -2.51
CA PRO A 272 2.25 18.49 -2.19
C PRO A 272 1.92 19.93 -2.62
N GLY A 273 2.30 20.89 -1.76
CA GLY A 273 2.06 22.31 -2.03
C GLY A 273 0.70 22.85 -1.58
N THR A 274 -0.17 22.04 -0.97
CA THR A 274 -1.53 22.43 -0.54
C THR A 274 -1.65 22.69 0.96
N GLU A 275 -0.54 22.90 1.68
CA GLU A 275 -0.51 22.99 3.14
C GLU A 275 -1.53 23.99 3.72
N ALA A 276 -1.55 25.23 3.21
CA ALA A 276 -2.45 26.26 3.70
C ALA A 276 -3.93 25.84 3.56
N ARG A 277 -4.29 25.33 2.39
CA ARG A 277 -5.64 24.83 2.10
C ARG A 277 -6.01 23.63 2.96
N MET A 278 -5.10 22.71 3.16
CA MET A 278 -5.32 21.56 4.03
C MET A 278 -5.56 21.95 5.48
N LYS A 279 -4.85 22.95 6.00
CA LYS A 279 -5.10 23.49 7.35
C LYS A 279 -6.49 24.10 7.50
N GLU A 280 -6.98 24.84 6.50
CA GLU A 280 -8.36 25.35 6.47
C GLU A 280 -9.39 24.23 6.47
N LEU A 281 -9.19 23.19 5.64
CA LEU A 281 -10.06 22.03 5.59
C LEU A 281 -10.09 21.26 6.92
N LEU A 282 -8.92 21.04 7.54
CA LEU A 282 -8.84 20.35 8.83
C LEU A 282 -9.58 21.15 9.94
N ALA A 283 -9.51 22.49 9.93
CA ALA A 283 -10.29 23.33 10.84
C ALA A 283 -11.81 23.17 10.60
N SER A 284 -12.24 23.17 9.33
CA SER A 284 -13.65 22.92 8.97
C SER A 284 -14.11 21.52 9.40
N PHE A 285 -13.25 20.51 9.28
CA PHE A 285 -13.55 19.14 9.72
C PHE A 285 -13.71 19.05 11.24
N GLU A 286 -12.90 19.78 12.01
CA GLU A 286 -13.07 19.88 13.46
C GLU A 286 -14.40 20.55 13.84
N GLU A 287 -14.77 21.67 13.19
CA GLU A 287 -16.07 22.31 13.39
C GLU A 287 -17.26 21.40 13.10
N ILE A 288 -17.17 20.62 12.01
CA ILE A 288 -18.18 19.62 11.67
C ILE A 288 -18.17 18.50 12.71
N GLY A 289 -17.03 18.24 13.33
CA GLY A 289 -16.82 17.14 14.28
C GLY A 289 -16.88 15.79 13.60
N ILE A 290 -16.11 15.62 12.51
CA ILE A 290 -15.97 14.30 11.85
C ILE A 290 -15.35 13.28 12.80
N ARG A 291 -15.50 11.99 12.48
CA ARG A 291 -14.90 10.92 13.29
C ARG A 291 -13.39 10.81 13.08
N GLY A 292 -12.93 11.04 11.85
CA GLY A 292 -11.52 10.98 11.52
C GLY A 292 -11.22 11.29 10.05
N ILE A 293 -9.94 11.42 9.74
CA ILE A 293 -9.43 11.57 8.39
C ILE A 293 -8.41 10.46 8.08
N ASN A 294 -8.52 9.88 6.89
CA ASN A 294 -7.50 9.02 6.30
C ASN A 294 -6.73 9.82 5.24
N MET A 295 -5.52 10.24 5.60
CA MET A 295 -4.59 10.97 4.75
C MET A 295 -3.84 9.95 3.89
N LEU A 296 -4.19 9.87 2.61
CA LEU A 296 -3.54 8.95 1.69
C LEU A 296 -2.28 9.57 1.13
N GLU A 297 -1.20 8.81 1.05
CA GLU A 297 -0.04 9.20 0.27
C GLU A 297 -0.47 9.40 -1.19
N PHE A 298 -0.20 10.59 -1.72
CA PHE A 298 -0.56 10.93 -3.08
C PHE A 298 0.31 10.19 -4.07
N CYS A 299 -0.27 9.72 -5.17
CA CYS A 299 0.45 8.91 -6.12
C CYS A 299 0.06 9.21 -7.57
N PHE A 300 1.01 9.00 -8.46
CA PHE A 300 0.84 9.01 -9.90
C PHE A 300 0.22 7.69 -10.36
N PRO A 301 -0.97 7.68 -10.99
CA PRO A 301 -1.73 6.47 -11.33
C PRO A 301 -1.40 5.87 -12.70
N PHE A 302 -0.22 6.09 -13.28
CA PHE A 302 0.26 5.65 -14.61
C PHE A 302 -0.52 6.19 -15.81
N HIS A 303 -1.37 7.18 -15.60
CA HIS A 303 -2.00 7.96 -16.68
C HIS A 303 -1.95 9.44 -16.34
N SER A 304 -2.17 10.30 -17.35
CA SER A 304 -2.21 11.76 -17.16
C SER A 304 -0.92 12.35 -16.56
N TRP A 305 0.25 11.78 -16.87
CA TRP A 305 1.52 12.28 -16.34
C TRP A 305 1.73 13.78 -16.64
N ASP A 306 1.32 14.26 -17.82
CA ASP A 306 1.39 15.67 -18.18
C ASP A 306 0.69 16.61 -17.17
N GLU A 307 -0.38 16.13 -16.50
CA GLU A 307 -1.06 16.87 -15.46
C GLU A 307 -0.21 16.97 -14.19
N PHE A 308 0.54 15.93 -13.87
CA PHE A 308 1.48 15.91 -12.76
C PHE A 308 2.70 16.81 -13.05
N ALA A 309 3.31 16.66 -14.22
CA ALA A 309 4.45 17.47 -14.66
C ALA A 309 4.11 18.98 -14.70
N ARG A 310 2.94 19.36 -15.23
CA ARG A 310 2.49 20.77 -15.22
C ARG A 310 2.33 21.36 -13.82
N ARG A 311 2.15 20.54 -12.79
CA ARG A 311 2.09 20.95 -11.39
C ARG A 311 3.43 20.85 -10.68
N GLY A 312 4.51 20.49 -11.38
CA GLY A 312 5.84 20.31 -10.81
C GLY A 312 5.93 19.12 -9.85
N LEU A 313 5.04 18.13 -10.01
CA LEU A 313 5.00 16.95 -9.18
C LEU A 313 5.97 15.89 -9.73
N VAL A 314 6.81 15.33 -8.86
CA VAL A 314 7.79 14.31 -9.21
C VAL A 314 7.60 13.08 -8.32
N VAL A 315 7.97 11.92 -8.82
CA VAL A 315 7.88 10.65 -8.08
C VAL A 315 8.98 10.59 -7.02
N ARG A 316 8.66 10.06 -5.84
CA ARG A 316 9.64 9.76 -4.79
C ARG A 316 10.70 8.78 -5.30
N ASN A 317 11.94 8.94 -4.85
CA ASN A 317 13.05 8.08 -5.26
C ASN A 317 13.84 7.56 -4.02
N PRO A 318 13.89 6.23 -3.76
CA PRO A 318 13.13 5.19 -4.47
C PRO A 318 11.63 5.24 -4.21
N PRO A 319 10.77 4.81 -5.15
CA PRO A 319 9.31 4.85 -4.95
C PRO A 319 8.86 3.94 -3.81
N PHE A 320 9.46 2.76 -3.67
CA PHE A 320 9.12 1.76 -2.66
C PHE A 320 10.38 1.20 -2.01
N ASP A 321 10.22 0.70 -0.78
CA ASP A 321 11.29 0.01 -0.05
C ASP A 321 11.67 -1.34 -0.71
N VAL A 322 10.69 -2.13 -1.12
CA VAL A 322 10.86 -3.30 -1.98
C VAL A 322 10.17 -3.01 -3.30
N MET A 323 10.93 -3.01 -4.40
CA MET A 323 10.39 -2.73 -5.74
C MET A 323 9.60 -3.93 -6.23
N TYR A 324 8.33 -3.70 -6.54
CA TYR A 324 7.41 -4.70 -7.05
C TYR A 324 6.36 -4.07 -7.94
N ASP A 325 5.97 -4.74 -9.03
CA ASP A 325 4.86 -4.33 -9.87
C ASP A 325 3.54 -4.72 -9.19
N TYR A 326 3.10 -3.87 -8.29
CA TYR A 326 1.83 -4.07 -7.61
C TYR A 326 0.67 -3.67 -8.51
N GLY A 327 0.13 -4.63 -9.26
CA GLY A 327 -0.98 -4.41 -10.18
C GLY A 327 -2.24 -3.79 -9.55
N TYR A 328 -2.32 -3.72 -8.24
CA TYR A 328 -3.49 -3.22 -7.53
C TYR A 328 -3.54 -1.70 -7.36
N SER A 329 -2.61 -1.11 -6.69
CA SER A 329 -2.71 0.32 -6.42
C SER A 329 -2.32 1.17 -7.62
N GLY A 330 -1.67 0.53 -8.61
CA GLY A 330 -1.43 1.13 -9.92
C GLY A 330 -0.84 2.54 -9.85
N GLY A 331 0.08 2.81 -8.89
CA GLY A 331 0.57 4.15 -8.69
C GLY A 331 1.98 4.20 -8.13
N LEU A 332 2.63 5.34 -8.33
CA LEU A 332 3.93 5.67 -7.77
C LEU A 332 3.78 6.84 -6.79
N PRO A 333 4.38 6.78 -5.58
CA PRO A 333 4.24 7.83 -4.58
C PRO A 333 4.88 9.14 -5.05
N ILE A 334 4.20 10.25 -4.84
CA ILE A 334 4.69 11.59 -5.17
C ILE A 334 5.53 12.14 -4.02
N ALA A 335 6.72 12.64 -4.33
CA ALA A 335 7.62 13.27 -3.37
C ALA A 335 6.95 14.46 -2.68
N GLY A 336 7.14 14.63 -1.37
CA GLY A 336 6.53 15.68 -0.58
C GLY A 336 5.16 15.34 0.01
N SER A 337 4.49 14.28 -0.46
CA SER A 337 3.17 13.90 0.05
C SER A 337 3.26 13.37 1.49
N GLU A 338 4.21 12.49 1.79
CA GLU A 338 4.41 11.98 3.15
C GLU A 338 4.78 13.11 4.11
N GLN A 339 5.76 13.96 3.76
CA GLN A 339 6.17 15.08 4.61
C GLN A 339 4.99 15.98 4.95
N LEU A 340 4.19 16.35 3.94
CA LEU A 340 3.02 17.19 4.17
C LEU A 340 1.98 16.49 5.07
N ALA A 341 1.71 15.21 4.85
CA ALA A 341 0.77 14.47 5.68
C ALA A 341 1.22 14.42 7.14
N LEU A 342 2.50 14.10 7.40
CA LEU A 342 3.05 14.03 8.75
C LEU A 342 3.08 15.41 9.44
N SER A 343 3.46 16.46 8.73
CA SER A 343 3.45 17.83 9.27
C SER A 343 2.03 18.32 9.58
N LEU A 344 1.03 17.96 8.76
CA LEU A 344 -0.37 18.26 9.04
C LEU A 344 -0.90 17.50 10.26
N MET A 345 -0.48 16.24 10.48
CA MET A 345 -0.83 15.49 11.69
C MET A 345 -0.24 16.16 12.95
N ILE A 346 1.02 16.59 12.90
CA ILE A 346 1.67 17.33 13.99
C ILE A 346 0.91 18.62 14.27
N TRP A 347 0.67 19.42 13.22
CA TRP A 347 -0.02 20.68 13.33
C TRP A 347 -1.44 20.52 13.94
N ALA A 348 -2.23 19.59 13.44
CA ALA A 348 -3.59 19.36 13.92
C ALA A 348 -3.61 18.88 15.38
N HIS A 349 -2.67 18.02 15.78
CA HIS A 349 -2.48 17.63 17.17
C HIS A 349 -2.16 18.85 18.06
N ASP A 350 -1.24 19.73 17.63
CA ASP A 350 -0.83 20.90 18.38
C ASP A 350 -1.92 21.96 18.45
N GLN A 351 -2.89 21.98 17.50
CA GLN A 351 -4.14 22.76 17.58
C GLN A 351 -5.17 22.14 18.53
N GLY A 352 -4.96 20.93 19.02
CA GLY A 352 -5.89 20.23 19.91
C GLY A 352 -7.12 19.65 19.21
N PHE A 353 -7.04 19.34 17.92
CA PHE A 353 -8.16 18.75 17.17
C PHE A 353 -8.53 17.36 17.72
N SER A 354 -9.83 17.09 17.77
CA SER A 354 -10.40 15.92 18.45
C SER A 354 -10.63 14.72 17.56
N PHE A 355 -10.70 14.89 16.25
CA PHE A 355 -10.90 13.78 15.32
C PHE A 355 -9.64 12.93 15.17
N GLY A 356 -9.85 11.64 14.85
CA GLY A 356 -8.74 10.73 14.61
C GLY A 356 -8.01 11.00 13.28
N MET A 357 -6.70 10.89 13.28
CA MET A 357 -5.86 11.06 12.09
C MET A 357 -5.15 9.76 11.76
N HIS A 358 -5.16 9.40 10.49
CA HIS A 358 -4.49 8.20 9.99
C HIS A 358 -3.75 8.54 8.69
N TYR A 359 -2.42 8.40 8.69
CA TYR A 359 -1.62 8.40 7.47
C TYR A 359 -1.52 6.98 6.94
N CYS A 360 -1.88 6.79 5.68
CA CYS A 360 -1.81 5.51 4.97
C CYS A 360 -0.89 5.66 3.76
N SER A 361 0.33 5.16 3.86
CA SER A 361 1.28 5.18 2.75
C SER A 361 0.84 4.26 1.61
N LEU A 362 1.40 4.46 0.43
CA LEU A 362 1.19 3.57 -0.70
C LEU A 362 1.78 2.18 -0.43
N ASP A 363 2.92 2.11 0.27
CA ASP A 363 3.48 0.85 0.79
C ASP A 363 2.48 0.09 1.67
N ASN A 364 1.74 0.78 2.55
CA ASN A 364 0.73 0.14 3.38
C ASN A 364 -0.40 -0.47 2.55
N LYS A 365 -0.82 0.20 1.48
CA LYS A 365 -1.83 -0.34 0.56
C LYS A 365 -1.33 -1.60 -0.15
N HIS A 366 -0.12 -1.56 -0.69
CA HIS A 366 0.49 -2.71 -1.35
C HIS A 366 0.62 -3.92 -0.41
N ARG A 367 1.17 -3.69 0.78
CA ARG A 367 1.37 -4.73 1.79
C ARG A 367 0.06 -5.35 2.25
N SER A 368 -0.99 -4.55 2.42
CA SER A 368 -2.30 -5.07 2.85
C SER A 368 -2.90 -6.07 1.86
N GLU A 369 -2.63 -5.90 0.57
CA GLU A 369 -3.10 -6.83 -0.45
C GLU A 369 -2.32 -8.12 -0.52
N MET A 370 -0.99 -8.03 -0.41
CA MET A 370 -0.12 -9.20 -0.38
C MET A 370 -0.40 -10.07 0.85
N ARG A 371 -0.79 -9.46 1.97
CA ARG A 371 -0.87 -10.12 3.27
C ARG A 371 -1.63 -11.43 3.24
N GLN A 372 -2.87 -11.43 2.76
CA GLN A 372 -3.70 -12.65 2.79
C GLN A 372 -3.18 -13.74 1.88
N ARG A 373 -2.59 -13.38 0.74
CA ARG A 373 -1.97 -14.31 -0.21
C ARG A 373 -0.72 -14.92 0.40
N ASN A 374 0.18 -14.09 0.90
CA ASN A 374 1.45 -14.50 1.46
C ASN A 374 1.29 -15.31 2.77
N GLU A 375 0.34 -14.94 3.65
CA GLU A 375 0.07 -15.71 4.87
C GLU A 375 -0.36 -17.15 4.56
N ARG A 376 -1.16 -17.36 3.51
CA ARG A 376 -1.54 -18.69 3.04
C ARG A 376 -0.36 -19.44 2.39
N ALA A 377 0.47 -18.71 1.65
CA ALA A 377 1.62 -19.31 0.95
C ALA A 377 2.78 -19.70 1.89
N ALA A 378 2.88 -19.14 3.07
CA ALA A 378 3.93 -19.46 4.05
C ALA A 378 3.98 -20.97 4.40
N HIS A 379 2.90 -21.69 4.18
CA HIS A 379 2.82 -23.14 4.44
C HIS A 379 3.21 -24.01 3.24
N VAL A 380 3.49 -23.40 2.08
CA VAL A 380 3.85 -24.17 0.85
C VAL A 380 5.20 -24.86 0.98
N HIS A 381 6.16 -24.20 1.63
CA HIS A 381 7.47 -24.79 1.89
C HIS A 381 8.03 -24.28 3.24
N PRO A 382 8.62 -25.15 4.06
CA PRO A 382 9.08 -24.83 5.42
C PRO A 382 10.24 -23.80 5.49
N CYS A 383 10.91 -23.51 4.38
CA CYS A 383 11.89 -22.41 4.33
C CYS A 383 11.27 -21.03 4.44
N PHE A 384 10.02 -20.84 4.00
CA PHE A 384 9.38 -19.52 4.02
C PHE A 384 8.86 -19.16 5.41
N THR A 385 9.12 -17.94 5.79
CA THR A 385 8.59 -17.31 7.00
C THR A 385 7.73 -16.11 6.57
N PHE A 386 6.45 -16.09 6.95
CA PHE A 386 5.60 -14.92 6.78
C PHE A 386 5.94 -13.88 7.86
N ASP A 387 6.42 -12.71 7.46
CA ASP A 387 6.73 -11.62 8.36
C ASP A 387 5.46 -10.79 8.63
N LYS A 388 5.02 -10.79 9.88
CA LYS A 388 3.82 -10.04 10.29
C LYS A 388 4.01 -8.52 10.31
N GLY A 389 5.24 -8.03 10.25
CA GLY A 389 5.57 -6.61 10.23
C GLY A 389 5.37 -5.97 8.86
N ASP A 390 5.86 -6.63 7.81
CA ASP A 390 5.85 -6.11 6.44
C ASP A 390 5.11 -7.00 5.42
N PHE A 391 4.62 -8.16 5.86
CA PHE A 391 3.81 -9.12 5.11
C PHE A 391 4.49 -9.82 3.94
N PHE A 392 5.79 -9.71 3.81
CA PHE A 392 6.56 -10.50 2.85
C PHE A 392 6.77 -11.93 3.34
N LEU A 393 6.95 -12.83 2.38
CA LEU A 393 7.56 -14.14 2.62
C LEU A 393 9.08 -13.94 2.65
N LYS A 394 9.74 -14.46 3.67
CA LYS A 394 11.19 -14.30 3.82
C LYS A 394 11.89 -15.64 3.99
N THR A 395 13.08 -15.74 3.43
CA THR A 395 14.04 -16.82 3.65
C THR A 395 15.41 -16.24 3.95
N ALA A 396 16.28 -17.03 4.53
CA ALA A 396 17.70 -16.69 4.63
C ALA A 396 18.48 -17.47 3.56
N LYS A 397 19.56 -16.86 3.04
CA LYS A 397 20.44 -17.45 2.03
C LYS A 397 21.90 -17.22 2.41
N VAL A 398 22.76 -18.18 2.07
CA VAL A 398 24.21 -18.03 1.99
C VAL A 398 24.69 -18.40 0.60
N PHE A 399 25.76 -17.77 0.15
CA PHE A 399 26.23 -17.87 -1.23
C PHE A 399 27.68 -18.33 -1.31
N GLY A 400 28.07 -18.95 -2.44
CA GLY A 400 29.44 -19.31 -2.74
C GLY A 400 30.14 -20.10 -1.62
N PRO A 401 31.37 -19.73 -1.26
CA PRO A 401 32.14 -20.45 -0.24
C PRO A 401 31.51 -20.40 1.16
N ASP A 402 30.63 -19.43 1.46
CA ASP A 402 29.94 -19.36 2.75
C ASP A 402 28.97 -20.53 2.96
N ARG A 403 28.51 -21.20 1.88
CA ARG A 403 27.68 -22.40 1.91
C ARG A 403 28.35 -23.52 2.70
N GLU A 404 29.64 -23.77 2.42
CA GLU A 404 30.40 -24.86 3.06
C GLU A 404 30.65 -24.59 4.56
N VAL A 405 30.73 -23.33 4.96
CA VAL A 405 30.88 -22.93 6.37
C VAL A 405 29.53 -22.97 7.10
N ALA A 406 28.46 -22.49 6.46
CA ALA A 406 27.15 -22.38 7.10
C ALA A 406 26.43 -23.72 7.25
N ARG A 407 26.50 -24.62 6.26
CA ARG A 407 25.80 -25.93 6.28
C ARG A 407 26.01 -26.76 7.53
N PRO A 408 27.23 -27.03 7.99
CA PRO A 408 27.44 -27.81 9.20
C PRO A 408 26.90 -27.11 10.44
N VAL A 409 26.97 -25.79 10.52
CA VAL A 409 26.41 -24.99 11.63
C VAL A 409 24.89 -25.12 11.66
N LEU A 410 24.25 -24.96 10.52
CA LEU A 410 22.80 -25.09 10.37
C LEU A 410 22.32 -26.52 10.66
N ALA A 411 23.06 -27.53 10.21
CA ALA A 411 22.74 -28.92 10.49
C ALA A 411 22.83 -29.24 12.00
N ILE A 412 23.86 -28.74 12.71
CA ILE A 412 24.01 -28.87 14.17
C ILE A 412 22.88 -28.13 14.88
N ALA A 413 22.42 -26.99 14.36
CA ALA A 413 21.26 -26.26 14.87
C ALA A 413 19.91 -26.96 14.61
N GLY A 414 19.91 -28.09 13.89
CA GLY A 414 18.69 -28.86 13.57
C GLY A 414 17.92 -28.34 12.37
N CYS A 415 18.57 -27.63 11.46
CA CYS A 415 17.95 -27.20 10.20
C CYS A 415 17.93 -28.40 9.23
N ASP A 416 16.77 -28.99 9.03
CA ASP A 416 16.50 -30.13 8.14
C ASP A 416 15.88 -29.71 6.79
N THR A 417 15.68 -28.41 6.58
CA THR A 417 14.95 -27.84 5.44
C THR A 417 15.83 -26.89 4.60
N MET A 418 17.12 -27.23 4.45
CA MET A 418 17.99 -26.48 3.55
C MET A 418 17.71 -26.87 2.09
N VAL A 419 17.70 -25.87 1.21
CA VAL A 419 17.54 -26.05 -0.25
C VAL A 419 18.75 -25.44 -0.95
N ASP A 420 19.45 -26.26 -1.72
CA ASP A 420 20.60 -25.84 -2.51
C ASP A 420 20.18 -25.47 -3.93
N SER A 421 20.77 -24.42 -4.45
CA SER A 421 20.70 -24.02 -5.85
C SER A 421 22.12 -23.88 -6.41
N ASP A 422 22.45 -24.74 -7.39
CA ASP A 422 23.74 -24.64 -8.08
C ASP A 422 23.74 -23.48 -9.09
N GLU A 423 22.57 -23.11 -9.62
CA GLU A 423 22.41 -22.00 -10.55
C GLU A 423 22.70 -20.65 -9.85
N GLU A 424 22.18 -20.45 -8.65
CA GLU A 424 22.42 -19.25 -7.85
C GLU A 424 23.69 -19.34 -7.00
N ASP A 425 24.36 -20.49 -6.98
CA ASP A 425 25.43 -20.80 -6.03
C ASP A 425 25.03 -20.46 -4.59
N SER A 426 23.82 -20.88 -4.18
CA SER A 426 23.19 -20.53 -2.91
C SER A 426 22.68 -21.73 -2.13
N THR A 427 22.58 -21.58 -0.81
CA THR A 427 21.82 -22.44 0.10
C THR A 427 20.77 -21.61 0.81
N THR A 428 19.49 -21.93 0.60
CA THR A 428 18.32 -21.28 1.23
C THR A 428 17.89 -22.07 2.44
N PHE A 429 17.54 -21.37 3.53
CA PHE A 429 17.09 -21.96 4.80
C PHE A 429 16.08 -21.05 5.51
N PRO A 430 15.32 -21.57 6.51
CA PRO A 430 14.35 -20.77 7.24
C PRO A 430 15.00 -19.65 8.04
N LEU A 431 14.37 -18.44 8.01
CA LEU A 431 14.88 -17.22 8.66
C LEU A 431 15.23 -17.41 10.15
N ARG A 432 14.51 -18.29 10.88
CA ARG A 432 14.76 -18.58 12.30
C ARG A 432 16.14 -19.14 12.60
N TYR A 433 16.83 -19.68 11.61
CA TYR A 433 18.18 -20.22 11.79
C TYR A 433 19.29 -19.17 11.55
N LEU A 434 18.95 -17.97 11.14
CA LEU A 434 19.92 -16.90 10.90
C LEU A 434 20.72 -16.55 12.16
N GLU A 435 20.10 -16.61 13.33
CA GLU A 435 20.75 -16.34 14.60
C GLU A 435 21.93 -17.27 14.90
N PHE A 436 21.93 -18.51 14.42
CA PHE A 436 23.01 -19.47 14.64
C PHE A 436 24.26 -19.17 13.78
N LEU A 437 24.14 -18.28 12.80
CA LEU A 437 25.26 -17.82 11.99
C LEU A 437 25.92 -16.56 12.56
N ARG A 438 25.40 -16.00 13.66
CA ARG A 438 26.04 -14.86 14.33
C ARG A 438 27.40 -15.26 14.88
N GLY A 439 28.44 -14.50 14.50
CA GLY A 439 29.83 -14.78 14.88
C GLY A 439 30.51 -15.87 14.06
N VAL A 440 29.83 -16.46 13.11
CA VAL A 440 30.42 -17.32 12.08
C VAL A 440 30.93 -16.43 10.96
N ASN A 441 32.07 -16.78 10.39
CA ASN A 441 32.70 -15.98 9.31
C ASN A 441 31.97 -16.22 7.96
N VAL A 442 30.72 -15.81 7.89
CA VAL A 442 29.85 -15.85 6.69
C VAL A 442 29.02 -14.57 6.63
N THR A 443 28.59 -14.21 5.45
CA THR A 443 27.65 -13.09 5.25
C THR A 443 26.33 -13.63 4.69
N PRO A 444 25.35 -13.94 5.56
CA PRO A 444 24.04 -14.35 5.08
C PRO A 444 23.26 -13.18 4.51
N ALA A 445 22.23 -13.50 3.71
CA ALA A 445 21.28 -12.52 3.19
C ALA A 445 19.84 -12.95 3.48
N VAL A 446 18.94 -11.99 3.51
CA VAL A 446 17.50 -12.19 3.64
C VAL A 446 16.83 -11.87 2.30
N ALA A 447 16.14 -12.85 1.76
CA ALA A 447 15.33 -12.71 0.55
C ALA A 447 13.89 -12.33 0.90
N TYR A 448 13.32 -11.42 0.12
CA TYR A 448 11.93 -10.94 0.20
C TYR A 448 11.15 -11.47 -0.98
N ALA A 449 10.04 -12.14 -0.74
CA ALA A 449 9.25 -12.79 -1.78
C ALA A 449 7.75 -12.58 -1.58
N VAL A 450 6.99 -12.84 -2.64
CA VAL A 450 5.52 -12.79 -2.65
C VAL A 450 4.95 -14.00 -3.40
N LEU A 451 3.70 -14.35 -3.08
CA LEU A 451 2.94 -15.31 -3.88
C LEU A 451 2.36 -14.60 -5.10
N GLU A 452 2.71 -15.09 -6.27
CA GLU A 452 2.14 -14.71 -7.54
C GLU A 452 1.32 -15.84 -8.16
N SER A 453 0.50 -15.51 -9.16
CA SER A 453 -0.28 -16.48 -9.92
C SER A 453 -0.43 -16.02 -11.35
N ASP A 454 -0.27 -16.94 -12.27
CA ASP A 454 -0.51 -16.78 -13.70
C ASP A 454 -1.40 -17.90 -14.24
N GLU A 455 -1.50 -18.04 -15.55
CA GLU A 455 -2.27 -19.09 -16.23
C GLU A 455 -1.76 -20.53 -15.95
N ASN A 456 -0.52 -20.68 -15.49
CA ASN A 456 0.12 -21.94 -15.15
C ASN A 456 -0.03 -22.32 -13.67
N GLY A 457 -0.55 -21.39 -12.84
CA GLY A 457 -0.76 -21.63 -11.41
C GLY A 457 -0.11 -20.60 -10.51
N SER A 458 0.10 -20.97 -9.25
CA SER A 458 0.71 -20.09 -8.25
C SER A 458 2.19 -20.44 -8.06
N TYR A 459 3.02 -19.44 -7.93
CA TYR A 459 4.46 -19.55 -7.67
C TYR A 459 4.93 -18.47 -6.70
N ILE A 460 6.10 -18.66 -6.10
CA ILE A 460 6.72 -17.64 -5.23
C ILE A 460 7.75 -16.90 -6.04
N GLN A 461 7.57 -15.58 -6.10
CA GLN A 461 8.47 -14.65 -6.77
C GLN A 461 9.35 -13.96 -5.73
N GLU A 462 10.66 -14.15 -5.81
CA GLU A 462 11.64 -13.37 -5.05
C GLU A 462 11.78 -11.98 -5.68
N LEU A 463 11.74 -10.94 -4.85
CA LEU A 463 11.69 -9.54 -5.28
C LEU A 463 12.93 -8.74 -4.91
N ASP A 464 13.56 -9.10 -3.79
CA ASP A 464 14.68 -8.35 -3.23
C ASP A 464 15.54 -9.28 -2.37
N LEU A 465 16.83 -8.95 -2.29
CA LEU A 465 17.81 -9.65 -1.48
C LEU A 465 18.63 -8.61 -0.72
N ARG A 466 18.79 -8.80 0.59
CA ARG A 466 19.52 -7.86 1.45
C ARG A 466 20.51 -8.60 2.34
N ALA A 467 21.75 -8.14 2.41
CA ALA A 467 22.71 -8.68 3.36
C ALA A 467 22.15 -8.57 4.78
N ALA A 468 22.24 -9.65 5.56
CA ALA A 468 21.87 -9.64 6.98
C ALA A 468 23.03 -9.08 7.83
N GLU A 469 22.70 -8.21 8.78
CA GLU A 469 23.67 -7.65 9.77
C GLU A 469 24.01 -8.66 10.88
#